data_2ec6b76af3911ba8d9db34f91397084c
#
_entry.id   2ec6b76af3911ba8d9db34f91397084c
#
_cell.length_a   1.000
_cell.length_b   1.000
_cell.length_c   1.000
_cell.angle_alpha   90.00
_cell.angle_beta   90.00
_cell.angle_gamma   90.00
#
_symmetry.space_group_name_H-M   'P 1'
#
loop_
_entity.id
_entity.type
_entity.pdbx_description
1 polymer ?
#
loop_
_entity_poly.entity_id
_entity_poly.type
_entity_poly.pdbx_seq_one_letter_code
_entity_poly.pdbx_strand_id
1 'polypeptide(L)'
;MAQTVKIISDSTCDLSKELIEKYDITILPLHILLGETEYRDGVDITPEEIFRWSDENKTTPKTSAPSMTEAMEVMKPFLDEGREIICFSISDSMSTSGNVMRLAAEDLEASDKVTVINSANLSTGIGLQVIQAAILSAEGKTRAQITAAIEEIRPRVRASFTVDTLTYLYRGGRCNAVAALAGTMLKLHPRIVVEDGAMDASKKYRGKLASVILSYTKDMEEDLKNAVPDRVFITHSGCDREIVESVRSYLESLGIFNEILETRAGGVVSSHCGPGTLGVLFIEK
;
A
#
# COMPACT_ATOMS: atom_id res chain seq x y z
N MET A 1 20.19 -21.08 -7.78
CA MET A 1 19.47 -21.94 -6.82
C MET A 1 18.02 -21.48 -6.82
N ALA A 2 17.04 -22.38 -6.75
CA ALA A 2 15.66 -21.97 -6.64
C ALA A 2 15.45 -21.18 -5.34
N GLN A 3 14.65 -20.11 -5.37
CA GLN A 3 14.29 -19.36 -4.17
C GLN A 3 13.54 -20.30 -3.21
N THR A 4 14.06 -20.43 -2.00
CA THR A 4 13.46 -21.32 -0.99
C THR A 4 12.27 -20.67 -0.28
N VAL A 5 12.20 -19.34 -0.28
CA VAL A 5 11.13 -18.57 0.36
C VAL A 5 10.31 -17.82 -0.70
N LYS A 6 9.00 -18.07 -0.74
CA LYS A 6 8.07 -17.34 -1.59
C LYS A 6 7.53 -16.12 -0.87
N ILE A 7 7.49 -14.99 -1.59
CA ILE A 7 6.90 -13.74 -1.08
C ILE A 7 5.50 -13.57 -1.66
N ILE A 8 4.53 -13.42 -0.77
CA ILE A 8 3.13 -13.16 -1.09
C ILE A 8 2.75 -11.83 -0.42
N SER A 9 1.98 -11.01 -1.09
CA SER A 9 1.39 -9.80 -0.50
C SER A 9 -0.08 -9.72 -0.82
N ASP A 10 -0.87 -9.11 0.04
CA ASP A 10 -2.20 -8.72 -0.40
C ASP A 10 -2.13 -7.58 -1.43
N SER A 11 -3.22 -7.36 -2.16
CA SER A 11 -3.26 -6.41 -3.30
C SER A 11 -3.01 -4.96 -2.91
N THR A 12 -3.14 -4.64 -1.61
CA THR A 12 -2.96 -3.26 -1.13
C THR A 12 -1.50 -2.81 -1.09
N CYS A 13 -0.53 -3.64 -1.51
CA CYS A 13 0.86 -3.24 -1.65
C CYS A 13 1.10 -2.26 -2.82
N ASP A 14 0.13 -2.10 -3.72
CA ASP A 14 0.12 -1.17 -4.86
C ASP A 14 1.37 -1.23 -5.74
N LEU A 15 2.03 -2.37 -5.80
CA LEU A 15 3.17 -2.58 -6.70
C LEU A 15 2.68 -2.70 -8.15
N SER A 16 3.43 -2.10 -9.08
CA SER A 16 3.13 -2.25 -10.50
C SER A 16 3.36 -3.69 -10.96
N LYS A 17 2.72 -4.07 -12.07
CA LYS A 17 2.87 -5.39 -12.66
C LYS A 17 4.33 -5.72 -12.96
N GLU A 18 5.09 -4.74 -13.45
CA GLU A 18 6.51 -4.89 -13.76
C GLU A 18 7.34 -5.18 -12.50
N LEU A 19 7.01 -4.55 -11.36
CA LEU A 19 7.68 -4.82 -10.09
C LEU A 19 7.29 -6.18 -9.52
N ILE A 20 6.03 -6.57 -9.63
CA ILE A 20 5.52 -7.88 -9.22
C ILE A 20 6.25 -8.99 -9.99
N GLU A 21 6.36 -8.85 -11.31
CA GLU A 21 7.07 -9.80 -12.18
C GLU A 21 8.58 -9.80 -11.91
N LYS A 22 9.21 -8.61 -11.83
CA LYS A 22 10.64 -8.44 -11.57
C LYS A 22 11.11 -9.16 -10.30
N TYR A 23 10.30 -9.12 -9.26
CA TYR A 23 10.64 -9.62 -7.93
C TYR A 23 9.96 -10.97 -7.59
N ASP A 24 9.31 -11.62 -8.54
CA ASP A 24 8.57 -12.90 -8.33
C ASP A 24 7.63 -12.83 -7.13
N ILE A 25 6.83 -11.77 -7.02
CA ILE A 25 5.85 -11.57 -5.95
C ILE A 25 4.53 -12.19 -6.39
N THR A 26 3.81 -12.84 -5.47
CA THR A 26 2.44 -13.30 -5.70
C THR A 26 1.47 -12.41 -4.96
N ILE A 27 0.39 -12.00 -5.62
CA ILE A 27 -0.64 -11.14 -5.04
C ILE A 27 -1.86 -11.96 -4.63
N LEU A 28 -2.33 -11.74 -3.40
CA LEU A 28 -3.63 -12.19 -2.91
C LEU A 28 -4.61 -11.01 -3.01
N PRO A 29 -5.56 -11.02 -3.96
CA PRO A 29 -6.51 -9.92 -4.13
C PRO A 29 -7.44 -9.76 -2.92
N LEU A 30 -7.65 -8.52 -2.49
CA LEU A 30 -8.78 -8.14 -1.65
C LEU A 30 -10.02 -7.90 -2.52
N HIS A 31 -11.17 -7.72 -1.89
CA HIS A 31 -12.43 -7.55 -2.59
C HIS A 31 -12.95 -6.12 -2.51
N ILE A 32 -13.66 -5.71 -3.56
CA ILE A 32 -14.31 -4.41 -3.72
C ILE A 32 -15.77 -4.65 -4.04
N LEU A 33 -16.67 -4.06 -3.27
CA LEU A 33 -18.10 -4.17 -3.45
C LEU A 33 -18.65 -2.86 -4.03
N LEU A 34 -19.22 -2.94 -5.22
CA LEU A 34 -19.99 -1.88 -5.88
C LEU A 34 -21.47 -2.21 -5.82
N GLY A 35 -22.17 -1.66 -4.82
CA GLY A 35 -23.54 -2.08 -4.52
C GLY A 35 -23.57 -3.53 -4.01
N GLU A 36 -24.18 -4.43 -4.79
CA GLU A 36 -24.28 -5.87 -4.51
C GLU A 36 -23.26 -6.72 -5.30
N THR A 37 -22.48 -6.10 -6.17
CA THR A 37 -21.51 -6.82 -7.01
C THR A 37 -20.12 -6.77 -6.39
N GLU A 38 -19.50 -7.92 -6.28
CA GLU A 38 -18.16 -8.10 -5.74
C GLU A 38 -17.13 -8.27 -6.85
N TYR A 39 -15.97 -7.64 -6.70
CA TYR A 39 -14.85 -7.66 -7.62
C TYR A 39 -13.55 -7.93 -6.87
N ARG A 40 -12.58 -8.58 -7.51
CA ARG A 40 -11.23 -8.78 -7.00
C ARG A 40 -10.34 -7.63 -7.43
N ASP A 41 -9.67 -7.04 -6.46
CA ASP A 41 -8.77 -5.91 -6.64
C ASP A 41 -7.61 -6.24 -7.60
N GLY A 42 -7.42 -5.40 -8.62
CA GLY A 42 -6.38 -5.57 -9.64
C GLY A 42 -6.62 -6.72 -10.64
N VAL A 43 -7.77 -7.41 -10.56
CA VAL A 43 -8.14 -8.53 -11.44
C VAL A 43 -9.38 -8.19 -12.26
N ASP A 44 -10.49 -7.84 -11.60
CA ASP A 44 -11.81 -7.75 -12.23
C ASP A 44 -12.27 -6.31 -12.44
N ILE A 45 -11.58 -5.33 -11.84
CA ILE A 45 -12.00 -3.93 -11.85
C ILE A 45 -10.80 -2.98 -11.77
N THR A 46 -10.95 -1.80 -12.37
CA THR A 46 -9.96 -0.72 -12.34
C THR A 46 -10.39 0.42 -11.41
N PRO A 47 -9.45 1.22 -10.87
CA PRO A 47 -9.77 2.43 -10.09
C PRO A 47 -10.68 3.42 -10.85
N GLU A 48 -10.51 3.55 -12.16
CA GLU A 48 -11.33 4.42 -13.01
C GLU A 48 -12.80 4.00 -13.04
N GLU A 49 -13.07 2.70 -13.10
CA GLU A 49 -14.43 2.14 -13.04
C GLU A 49 -15.04 2.36 -11.65
N ILE A 50 -14.26 2.20 -10.59
CA ILE A 50 -14.65 2.47 -9.21
C ILE A 50 -15.06 3.94 -9.04
N PHE A 51 -14.26 4.88 -9.53
CA PHE A 51 -14.56 6.32 -9.42
C PHE A 51 -15.81 6.68 -10.22
N ARG A 52 -15.95 6.16 -11.44
CA ARG A 52 -17.15 6.37 -12.26
C ARG A 52 -18.40 5.89 -11.55
N TRP A 53 -18.36 4.65 -11.03
CA TRP A 53 -19.48 4.10 -10.27
C TRP A 53 -19.82 4.95 -9.04
N SER A 54 -18.80 5.42 -8.31
CA SER A 54 -18.99 6.28 -7.14
C SER A 54 -19.65 7.60 -7.48
N ASP A 55 -19.27 8.21 -8.61
CA ASP A 55 -19.84 9.45 -9.09
C ASP A 55 -21.29 9.29 -9.56
N GLU A 56 -21.62 8.21 -10.25
CA GLU A 56 -22.97 7.90 -10.72
C GLU A 56 -23.91 7.59 -9.55
N ASN A 57 -23.45 6.84 -8.56
CA ASN A 57 -24.27 6.37 -7.44
C ASN A 57 -24.22 7.30 -6.21
N LYS A 58 -23.39 8.36 -6.23
CA LYS A 58 -23.18 9.32 -5.11
C LYS A 58 -22.82 8.64 -3.79
N THR A 59 -22.09 7.53 -3.87
CA THR A 59 -21.63 6.74 -2.74
C THR A 59 -20.20 6.25 -2.96
N THR A 60 -19.57 5.67 -1.96
CA THR A 60 -18.24 5.08 -2.07
C THR A 60 -18.32 3.55 -2.00
N PRO A 61 -17.41 2.82 -2.65
CA PRO A 61 -17.33 1.37 -2.55
C PRO A 61 -17.13 0.91 -1.10
N LYS A 62 -17.42 -0.37 -0.86
CA LYS A 62 -16.95 -1.08 0.34
C LYS A 62 -15.83 -2.02 -0.06
N THR A 63 -15.00 -2.39 0.88
CA THR A 63 -13.91 -3.35 0.67
C THR A 63 -13.94 -4.42 1.74
N SER A 64 -13.48 -5.61 1.40
CA SER A 64 -13.34 -6.72 2.34
C SER A 64 -11.99 -7.43 2.17
N ALA A 65 -11.56 -8.12 3.22
CA ALA A 65 -10.45 -9.05 3.17
C ALA A 65 -10.77 -10.20 2.20
N PRO A 66 -9.74 -10.92 1.69
CA PRO A 66 -9.96 -12.14 0.92
C PRO A 66 -10.64 -13.21 1.79
N SER A 67 -11.23 -14.21 1.16
CA SER A 67 -11.70 -15.39 1.87
C SER A 67 -10.53 -16.29 2.30
N MET A 68 -10.75 -17.13 3.30
CA MET A 68 -9.76 -18.12 3.74
C MET A 68 -9.42 -19.11 2.60
N THR A 69 -10.43 -19.51 1.81
CA THR A 69 -10.24 -20.41 0.67
C THR A 69 -9.30 -19.79 -0.37
N GLU A 70 -9.47 -18.53 -0.74
CA GLU A 70 -8.59 -17.85 -1.69
C GLU A 70 -7.15 -17.74 -1.15
N ALA A 71 -6.99 -17.44 0.13
CA ALA A 71 -5.67 -17.41 0.76
C ALA A 71 -4.99 -18.79 0.72
N MET A 72 -5.74 -19.87 0.99
CA MET A 72 -5.24 -21.25 0.87
C MET A 72 -4.87 -21.60 -0.57
N GLU A 73 -5.71 -21.26 -1.54
CA GLU A 73 -5.45 -21.51 -2.97
C GLU A 73 -4.17 -20.82 -3.46
N VAL A 74 -3.88 -19.62 -2.94
CA VAL A 74 -2.66 -18.88 -3.28
C VAL A 74 -1.41 -19.47 -2.62
N MET A 75 -1.51 -19.97 -1.40
CA MET A 75 -0.37 -20.52 -0.64
C MET A 75 -0.03 -21.96 -1.03
N LYS A 76 -1.07 -22.79 -1.25
CA LYS A 76 -0.92 -24.24 -1.40
C LYS A 76 0.07 -24.67 -2.49
N PRO A 77 0.10 -24.11 -3.72
CA PRO A 77 1.05 -24.53 -4.74
C PRO A 77 2.51 -24.43 -4.29
N PHE A 78 2.88 -23.37 -3.55
CA PHE A 78 4.24 -23.17 -3.08
C PHE A 78 4.61 -24.11 -1.92
N LEU A 79 3.64 -24.40 -1.05
CA LEU A 79 3.81 -25.37 0.04
C LEU A 79 3.99 -26.79 -0.52
N ASP A 80 3.22 -27.16 -1.55
CA ASP A 80 3.34 -28.44 -2.25
C ASP A 80 4.71 -28.60 -2.96
N GLU A 81 5.31 -27.48 -3.40
CA GLU A 81 6.70 -27.41 -3.91
C GLU A 81 7.76 -27.50 -2.79
N GLY A 82 7.36 -27.55 -1.53
CA GLY A 82 8.25 -27.57 -0.37
C GLY A 82 8.88 -26.22 -0.01
N ARG A 83 8.36 -25.11 -0.54
CA ARG A 83 8.85 -23.76 -0.24
C ARG A 83 8.28 -23.26 1.09
N GLU A 84 9.05 -22.44 1.79
CA GLU A 84 8.54 -21.60 2.87
C GLU A 84 7.90 -20.32 2.30
N ILE A 85 7.00 -19.70 3.05
CA ILE A 85 6.25 -18.51 2.60
C ILE A 85 6.39 -17.37 3.62
N ILE A 86 6.55 -16.16 3.11
CA ILE A 86 6.34 -14.92 3.87
C ILE A 86 5.19 -14.15 3.18
N CYS A 87 4.12 -13.95 3.94
CA CYS A 87 2.96 -13.16 3.52
C CYS A 87 3.02 -11.77 4.14
N PHE A 88 2.68 -10.75 3.35
CA PHE A 88 2.51 -9.38 3.83
C PHE A 88 1.05 -8.97 3.76
N SER A 89 0.55 -8.34 4.81
CA SER A 89 -0.78 -7.75 4.83
C SER A 89 -0.72 -6.24 5.07
N ILE A 90 -1.74 -5.54 4.60
CA ILE A 90 -2.06 -4.21 5.11
C ILE A 90 -2.16 -4.23 6.63
N SER A 91 -1.95 -3.08 7.27
CA SER A 91 -2.05 -2.95 8.73
C SER A 91 -3.29 -3.65 9.30
N ASP A 92 -3.10 -4.42 10.37
CA ASP A 92 -4.17 -5.11 11.11
C ASP A 92 -5.19 -4.11 11.72
N SER A 93 -4.83 -2.82 11.85
CA SER A 93 -5.78 -1.77 12.26
C SER A 93 -6.73 -1.34 11.14
N MET A 94 -6.42 -1.66 9.88
CA MET A 94 -7.18 -1.23 8.70
C MET A 94 -7.98 -2.37 8.07
N SER A 95 -7.51 -3.62 8.20
CA SER A 95 -8.13 -4.80 7.59
C SER A 95 -7.85 -6.07 8.40
N THR A 96 -8.69 -7.08 8.22
CA THR A 96 -8.49 -8.43 8.76
C THR A 96 -7.70 -9.36 7.83
N SER A 97 -7.14 -8.84 6.74
CA SER A 97 -6.41 -9.60 5.71
C SER A 97 -5.29 -10.48 6.32
N GLY A 98 -4.46 -9.90 7.22
CA GLY A 98 -3.42 -10.65 7.91
C GLY A 98 -3.95 -11.81 8.76
N ASN A 99 -5.09 -11.62 9.43
CA ASN A 99 -5.71 -12.68 10.21
C ASN A 99 -6.24 -13.82 9.33
N VAL A 100 -6.84 -13.49 8.18
CA VAL A 100 -7.29 -14.50 7.20
C VAL A 100 -6.10 -15.34 6.70
N MET A 101 -4.96 -14.69 6.39
CA MET A 101 -3.75 -15.41 5.97
C MET A 101 -3.21 -16.35 7.05
N ARG A 102 -3.26 -15.94 8.34
CA ARG A 102 -2.81 -16.78 9.46
C ARG A 102 -3.71 -18.01 9.60
N LEU A 103 -5.04 -17.82 9.57
CA LEU A 103 -6.01 -18.90 9.64
C LEU A 103 -5.89 -19.87 8.46
N ALA A 104 -5.64 -19.35 7.24
CA ALA A 104 -5.38 -20.16 6.07
C ALA A 104 -4.12 -21.04 6.21
N ALA A 105 -3.05 -20.50 6.80
CA ALA A 105 -1.83 -21.25 7.07
C ALA A 105 -2.04 -22.34 8.15
N GLU A 106 -2.88 -22.06 9.17
CA GLU A 106 -3.27 -23.03 10.18
C GLU A 106 -4.07 -24.18 9.57
N ASP A 107 -5.06 -23.87 8.73
CA ASP A 107 -5.93 -24.88 8.08
C ASP A 107 -5.15 -25.75 7.07
N LEU A 108 -4.10 -25.20 6.47
CA LEU A 108 -3.14 -25.92 5.62
C LEU A 108 -2.12 -26.75 6.43
N GLU A 109 -2.19 -26.76 7.76
CA GLU A 109 -1.21 -27.37 8.66
C GLU A 109 0.25 -26.91 8.36
N ALA A 110 0.41 -25.64 7.98
CA ALA A 110 1.66 -25.06 7.50
C ALA A 110 2.16 -23.88 8.34
N SER A 111 1.69 -23.73 9.58
CA SER A 111 2.09 -22.61 10.47
C SER A 111 3.60 -22.56 10.75
N ASP A 112 4.29 -23.69 10.65
CA ASP A 112 5.74 -23.80 10.76
C ASP A 112 6.51 -23.34 9.50
N LYS A 113 5.83 -23.26 8.33
CA LYS A 113 6.38 -22.88 7.03
C LYS A 113 5.95 -21.50 6.55
N VAL A 114 4.89 -20.94 7.12
CA VAL A 114 4.32 -19.63 6.72
C VAL A 114 4.52 -18.61 7.81
N THR A 115 5.08 -17.45 7.45
CA THR A 115 5.13 -16.26 8.32
C THR A 115 4.21 -15.20 7.74
N VAL A 116 3.28 -14.66 8.52
CA VAL A 116 2.44 -13.54 8.12
C VAL A 116 2.89 -12.28 8.85
N ILE A 117 3.40 -11.33 8.09
CA ILE A 117 3.89 -10.04 8.58
C ILE A 117 2.77 -9.01 8.44
N ASN A 118 2.33 -8.45 9.58
CA ASN A 118 1.59 -7.21 9.59
C ASN A 118 2.55 -6.08 9.21
N SER A 119 2.36 -5.49 8.03
CA SER A 119 3.24 -4.41 7.55
C SER A 119 3.19 -3.15 8.42
N ALA A 120 2.17 -3.02 9.26
CA ALA A 120 1.82 -1.77 9.96
C ALA A 120 1.75 -0.56 9.01
N ASN A 121 1.37 -0.80 7.75
CA ASN A 121 1.39 0.18 6.68
C ASN A 121 0.27 -0.07 5.66
N LEU A 122 0.23 0.75 4.61
CA LEU A 122 -0.64 0.61 3.45
C LEU A 122 0.14 0.93 2.17
N SER A 123 -0.45 0.60 1.03
CA SER A 123 0.04 0.97 -0.29
C SER A 123 1.52 0.59 -0.49
N THR A 124 2.29 1.38 -1.19
CA THR A 124 3.72 1.10 -1.40
C THR A 124 4.57 1.19 -0.13
N GLY A 125 4.02 1.57 1.02
CA GLY A 125 4.65 1.32 2.33
C GLY A 125 4.74 -0.18 2.67
N ILE A 126 3.76 -0.99 2.21
CA ILE A 126 3.86 -2.45 2.16
C ILE A 126 4.83 -2.84 1.06
N GLY A 127 4.70 -2.24 -0.14
CA GLY A 127 5.53 -2.52 -1.31
C GLY A 127 7.03 -2.41 -1.03
N LEU A 128 7.46 -1.41 -0.26
CA LEU A 128 8.85 -1.26 0.17
C LEU A 128 9.36 -2.48 0.96
N GLN A 129 8.56 -2.98 1.91
CA GLN A 129 8.89 -4.16 2.70
C GLN A 129 8.88 -5.43 1.85
N VAL A 130 7.90 -5.58 0.98
CA VAL A 130 7.73 -6.71 0.06
C VAL A 130 8.92 -6.84 -0.89
N ILE A 131 9.34 -5.73 -1.52
CA ILE A 131 10.52 -5.72 -2.41
C ILE A 131 11.78 -6.09 -1.64
N GLN A 132 11.96 -5.54 -0.44
CA GLN A 132 13.14 -5.88 0.37
C GLN A 132 13.17 -7.38 0.74
N ALA A 133 12.04 -7.95 1.13
CA ALA A 133 11.92 -9.38 1.40
C ALA A 133 12.23 -10.23 0.15
N ALA A 134 11.74 -9.81 -1.02
CA ALA A 134 11.98 -10.51 -2.27
C ALA A 134 13.46 -10.48 -2.69
N ILE A 135 14.14 -9.34 -2.49
CA ILE A 135 15.59 -9.22 -2.71
C ILE A 135 16.37 -10.19 -1.81
N LEU A 136 16.05 -10.19 -0.51
CA LEU A 136 16.69 -11.08 0.46
C LEU A 136 16.43 -12.57 0.15
N SER A 137 15.21 -12.90 -0.31
CA SER A 137 14.87 -14.25 -0.76
C SER A 137 15.71 -14.66 -2.00
N ALA A 138 15.88 -13.75 -2.96
CA ALA A 138 16.71 -13.98 -4.14
C ALA A 138 18.20 -14.16 -3.78
N GLU A 139 18.68 -13.53 -2.70
CA GLU A 139 20.02 -13.71 -2.12
C GLU A 139 20.16 -15.04 -1.36
N GLY A 140 19.11 -15.84 -1.24
CA GLY A 140 19.13 -17.12 -0.54
C GLY A 140 19.05 -17.03 0.98
N LYS A 141 18.57 -15.91 1.54
CA LYS A 141 18.32 -15.79 2.97
C LYS A 141 17.19 -16.71 3.41
N THR A 142 17.27 -17.22 4.62
CA THR A 142 16.22 -18.04 5.22
C THR A 142 15.01 -17.19 5.60
N ARG A 143 13.85 -17.81 5.75
CA ARG A 143 12.62 -17.15 6.22
C ARG A 143 12.85 -16.36 7.51
N ALA A 144 13.55 -16.95 8.48
CA ALA A 144 13.86 -16.29 9.75
C ALA A 144 14.74 -15.04 9.58
N GLN A 145 15.75 -15.10 8.69
CA GLN A 145 16.62 -13.95 8.40
C GLN A 145 15.86 -12.83 7.69
N ILE A 146 15.00 -13.18 6.72
CA ILE A 146 14.16 -12.21 6.02
C ILE A 146 13.19 -11.55 7.01
N THR A 147 12.50 -12.35 7.82
CA THR A 147 11.55 -11.84 8.84
C THR A 147 12.24 -10.86 9.79
N ALA A 148 13.41 -11.20 10.32
CA ALA A 148 14.17 -10.32 11.22
C ALA A 148 14.55 -8.99 10.54
N ALA A 149 15.01 -9.04 9.28
CA ALA A 149 15.35 -7.83 8.53
C ALA A 149 14.13 -6.93 8.27
N ILE A 150 12.97 -7.53 7.97
CA ILE A 150 11.73 -6.77 7.77
C ILE A 150 11.24 -6.15 9.08
N GLU A 151 11.30 -6.89 10.19
CA GLU A 151 10.94 -6.35 11.52
C GLU A 151 11.81 -5.13 11.91
N GLU A 152 13.08 -5.10 11.49
CA GLU A 152 13.97 -3.97 11.72
C GLU A 152 13.60 -2.74 10.88
N ILE A 153 13.24 -2.92 9.61
CA ILE A 153 12.91 -1.79 8.73
C ILE A 153 11.46 -1.30 8.87
N ARG A 154 10.53 -2.15 9.30
CA ARG A 154 9.10 -1.84 9.39
C ARG A 154 8.81 -0.52 10.13
N PRO A 155 9.38 -0.24 11.33
CA PRO A 155 9.13 1.02 12.05
C PRO A 155 9.77 2.24 11.37
N ARG A 156 10.65 2.04 10.37
CA ARG A 156 11.32 3.10 9.61
C ARG A 156 10.64 3.40 8.28
N VAL A 157 9.60 2.65 7.91
CA VAL A 157 8.81 2.95 6.71
C VAL A 157 7.99 4.21 6.95
N ARG A 158 8.21 5.22 6.13
CA ARG A 158 7.48 6.49 6.14
C ARG A 158 6.48 6.48 5.00
N ALA A 159 5.21 6.48 5.36
CA ALA A 159 4.11 6.58 4.42
C ALA A 159 3.26 7.79 4.76
N SER A 160 3.10 8.67 3.79
CA SER A 160 2.17 9.79 3.90
C SER A 160 1.61 10.14 2.53
N PHE A 161 0.47 10.80 2.52
CA PHE A 161 -0.20 11.20 1.30
C PHE A 161 -1.11 12.42 1.55
N THR A 162 -1.47 13.11 0.49
CA THR A 162 -2.51 14.14 0.51
C THR A 162 -3.64 13.76 -0.41
N VAL A 163 -4.86 14.17 -0.08
CA VAL A 163 -6.08 13.83 -0.80
C VAL A 163 -6.72 15.06 -1.40
N ASP A 164 -7.40 14.90 -2.55
CA ASP A 164 -8.20 15.98 -3.13
C ASP A 164 -9.49 16.21 -2.32
N THR A 165 -10.13 15.13 -1.89
CA THR A 165 -11.35 15.18 -1.08
C THR A 165 -11.29 14.25 0.12
N LEU A 166 -11.84 14.69 1.26
CA LEU A 166 -11.96 13.87 2.47
C LEU A 166 -13.13 12.88 2.42
N THR A 167 -13.97 12.95 1.41
CA THR A 167 -15.22 12.16 1.33
C THR A 167 -14.96 10.66 1.39
N TYR A 168 -13.98 10.17 0.64
CA TYR A 168 -13.65 8.75 0.59
C TYR A 168 -13.08 8.26 1.92
N LEU A 169 -12.11 8.96 2.50
CA LEU A 169 -11.51 8.62 3.81
C LEU A 169 -12.56 8.65 4.93
N TYR A 170 -13.44 9.65 4.93
CA TYR A 170 -14.50 9.77 5.93
C TYR A 170 -15.47 8.59 5.84
N ARG A 171 -15.99 8.30 4.65
CA ARG A 171 -16.92 7.19 4.42
C ARG A 171 -16.26 5.82 4.59
N GLY A 172 -14.99 5.72 4.26
CA GLY A 172 -14.19 4.51 4.44
C GLY A 172 -13.96 4.13 5.90
N GLY A 173 -13.98 5.09 6.82
CA GLY A 173 -13.89 4.86 8.27
C GLY A 173 -12.57 4.29 8.76
N ARG A 174 -11.48 4.36 7.98
CA ARG A 174 -10.13 3.88 8.36
C ARG A 174 -9.22 4.97 8.87
N CYS A 175 -9.67 6.23 8.86
CA CYS A 175 -8.93 7.38 9.38
C CYS A 175 -9.82 8.17 10.36
N ASN A 176 -9.67 7.92 11.65
CA ASN A 176 -10.48 8.57 12.69
C ASN A 176 -10.29 10.09 12.74
N ALA A 177 -9.09 10.58 12.44
CA ALA A 177 -8.78 12.01 12.41
C ALA A 177 -9.62 12.77 11.38
N VAL A 178 -10.04 12.13 10.29
CA VAL A 178 -10.88 12.75 9.25
C VAL A 178 -12.29 13.02 9.76
N ALA A 179 -12.81 12.22 10.69
CA ALA A 179 -14.12 12.44 11.27
C ALA A 179 -14.21 13.80 12.01
N ALA A 180 -13.12 14.23 12.65
CA ALA A 180 -13.03 15.53 13.30
C ALA A 180 -12.99 16.72 12.31
N LEU A 181 -12.67 16.46 11.04
CA LEU A 181 -12.60 17.46 9.97
C LEU A 181 -13.90 17.60 9.17
N ALA A 182 -14.90 16.74 9.41
CA ALA A 182 -16.12 16.61 8.62
C ALA A 182 -16.91 17.94 8.47
N GLY A 183 -16.83 18.85 9.44
CA GLY A 183 -17.47 20.16 9.38
C GLY A 183 -16.71 21.23 8.59
N THR A 184 -15.47 20.99 8.15
CA THR A 184 -14.59 22.00 7.51
C THR A 184 -14.13 21.59 6.10
N MET A 185 -14.85 20.69 5.43
CA MET A 185 -14.42 19.93 4.25
C MET A 185 -14.13 20.75 2.98
N LEU A 186 -14.55 22.01 2.87
CA LEU A 186 -14.37 22.80 1.65
C LEU A 186 -12.91 23.26 1.48
N LYS A 187 -12.25 22.75 0.43
CA LYS A 187 -10.91 23.17 -0.02
C LYS A 187 -9.77 22.90 0.99
N LEU A 188 -9.93 21.86 1.82
CA LEU A 188 -8.91 21.45 2.76
C LEU A 188 -8.28 20.12 2.31
N HIS A 189 -6.96 20.11 2.15
CA HIS A 189 -6.17 18.94 1.75
C HIS A 189 -5.22 18.57 2.91
N PRO A 190 -5.59 17.62 3.78
CA PRO A 190 -4.69 17.21 4.85
C PRO A 190 -3.56 16.32 4.33
N ARG A 191 -2.38 16.42 4.95
CA ARG A 191 -1.40 15.35 4.94
C ARG A 191 -1.88 14.27 5.90
N ILE A 192 -2.10 13.09 5.38
CA ILE A 192 -2.34 11.88 6.15
C ILE A 192 -1.00 11.17 6.30
N VAL A 193 -0.69 10.75 7.51
CA VAL A 193 0.51 9.96 7.85
C VAL A 193 0.08 8.59 8.36
N VAL A 194 0.94 7.60 8.17
CA VAL A 194 0.76 6.27 8.77
C VAL A 194 1.79 6.12 9.89
N GLU A 195 1.30 6.04 11.10
CA GLU A 195 2.11 5.87 12.31
C GLU A 195 1.55 4.70 13.14
N ASP A 196 2.40 3.81 13.60
CA ASP A 196 2.02 2.61 14.37
C ASP A 196 0.88 1.81 13.75
N GLY A 197 0.85 1.75 12.42
CA GLY A 197 -0.17 1.04 11.66
C GLY A 197 -1.51 1.74 11.51
N ALA A 198 -1.68 2.96 12.02
CA ALA A 198 -2.92 3.73 11.90
C ALA A 198 -2.71 5.01 11.07
N MET A 199 -3.79 5.50 10.46
CA MET A 199 -3.80 6.76 9.73
C MET A 199 -4.16 7.92 10.65
N ASP A 200 -3.38 9.01 10.60
CA ASP A 200 -3.68 10.27 11.28
C ASP A 200 -3.46 11.47 10.35
N ALA A 201 -4.08 12.60 10.69
CA ALA A 201 -3.97 13.86 9.94
C ALA A 201 -2.95 14.78 10.62
N SER A 202 -1.79 15.03 9.98
CA SER A 202 -0.69 15.79 10.55
C SER A 202 -0.71 17.29 10.20
N LYS A 203 -0.77 17.63 8.91
CA LYS A 203 -0.74 19.00 8.40
C LYS A 203 -1.91 19.26 7.44
N LYS A 204 -2.34 20.49 7.34
CA LYS A 204 -3.46 20.91 6.49
C LYS A 204 -2.99 21.92 5.46
N TYR A 205 -3.33 21.67 4.18
CA TYR A 205 -3.04 22.59 3.08
C TYR A 205 -4.33 23.17 2.51
N ARG A 206 -4.19 24.33 1.87
CA ARG A 206 -5.28 24.98 1.12
C ARG A 206 -4.76 25.45 -0.23
N GLY A 207 -5.58 25.34 -1.25
CA GLY A 207 -5.23 25.82 -2.59
C GLY A 207 -5.59 24.85 -3.69
N LYS A 208 -4.99 25.02 -4.85
CA LYS A 208 -5.14 24.10 -5.98
C LYS A 208 -4.35 22.81 -5.69
N LEU A 209 -4.90 21.66 -6.05
CA LEU A 209 -4.32 20.35 -5.78
C LEU A 209 -2.84 20.26 -6.20
N ALA A 210 -2.48 20.71 -7.39
CA ALA A 210 -1.10 20.70 -7.88
C ALA A 210 -0.13 21.44 -6.94
N SER A 211 -0.51 22.65 -6.48
CA SER A 211 0.31 23.42 -5.53
C SER A 211 0.39 22.77 -4.16
N VAL A 212 -0.70 22.17 -3.72
CA VAL A 212 -0.78 21.44 -2.44
C VAL A 212 0.14 20.24 -2.46
N ILE A 213 0.07 19.39 -3.49
CA ILE A 213 0.89 18.17 -3.62
C ILE A 213 2.39 18.53 -3.65
N LEU A 214 2.78 19.54 -4.41
CA LEU A 214 4.18 19.96 -4.44
C LEU A 214 4.64 20.55 -3.09
N SER A 215 3.80 21.34 -2.41
CA SER A 215 4.12 21.85 -1.08
C SER A 215 4.24 20.75 -0.05
N TYR A 216 3.34 19.76 -0.08
CA TYR A 216 3.38 18.58 0.75
C TYR A 216 4.70 17.80 0.55
N THR A 217 5.13 17.60 -0.70
CA THR A 217 6.38 16.89 -1.00
C THR A 217 7.61 17.67 -0.48
N LYS A 218 7.62 18.99 -0.68
CA LYS A 218 8.70 19.86 -0.17
C LYS A 218 8.78 19.90 1.35
N ASP A 219 7.65 19.84 2.03
CA ASP A 219 7.62 19.82 3.49
C ASP A 219 8.28 18.57 4.12
N MET A 220 8.51 17.52 3.31
CA MET A 220 9.20 16.30 3.74
C MET A 220 10.70 16.32 3.42
N GLU A 221 11.27 17.45 2.96
CA GLU A 221 12.66 17.50 2.48
C GLU A 221 13.67 16.98 3.51
N GLU A 222 13.51 17.34 4.79
CA GLU A 222 14.42 16.87 5.84
C GLU A 222 14.27 15.37 6.10
N ASP A 223 13.04 14.84 6.07
CA ASP A 223 12.77 13.40 6.20
C ASP A 223 13.36 12.67 5.00
N LEU A 224 13.20 13.20 3.78
CA LEU A 224 13.75 12.63 2.54
C LEU A 224 15.27 12.63 2.53
N LYS A 225 15.94 13.66 3.07
CA LYS A 225 17.41 13.68 3.23
C LYS A 225 17.92 12.60 4.17
N ASN A 226 17.09 12.18 5.14
CA ASN A 226 17.40 11.08 6.07
C ASN A 226 16.93 9.71 5.55
N ALA A 227 16.45 9.61 4.30
CA ALA A 227 15.99 8.36 3.73
C ALA A 227 17.14 7.43 3.34
N VAL A 228 16.86 6.12 3.35
CA VAL A 228 17.69 5.11 2.67
C VAL A 228 17.66 5.42 1.18
N PRO A 229 18.82 5.52 0.49
CA PRO A 229 18.89 6.03 -0.87
C PRO A 229 18.40 5.06 -1.95
N ASP A 230 18.06 3.83 -1.60
CA ASP A 230 17.74 2.79 -2.58
C ASP A 230 16.56 3.19 -3.46
N ARG A 231 15.43 3.57 -2.85
CA ARG A 231 14.21 3.92 -3.59
C ARG A 231 13.24 4.78 -2.81
N VAL A 232 12.45 5.54 -3.58
CA VAL A 232 11.27 6.27 -3.12
C VAL A 232 10.11 5.98 -4.06
N PHE A 233 8.91 5.85 -3.52
CA PHE A 233 7.69 5.70 -4.32
C PHE A 233 6.91 7.01 -4.41
N ILE A 234 6.43 7.29 -5.61
CA ILE A 234 5.34 8.22 -5.90
C ILE A 234 4.13 7.34 -6.21
N THR A 235 3.17 7.24 -5.29
CA THR A 235 1.96 6.45 -5.49
C THR A 235 0.75 7.36 -5.57
N HIS A 236 -0.07 7.22 -6.62
CA HIS A 236 -1.20 8.10 -6.82
C HIS A 236 -2.46 7.39 -7.32
N SER A 237 -3.64 7.94 -7.00
CA SER A 237 -4.93 7.44 -7.43
C SER A 237 -5.55 8.32 -8.52
N GLY A 238 -4.84 8.47 -9.67
CA GLY A 238 -5.32 9.23 -10.83
C GLY A 238 -5.06 10.73 -10.77
N CYS A 239 -3.87 11.14 -10.32
CA CYS A 239 -3.43 12.51 -10.49
C CYS A 239 -3.09 12.81 -11.94
N ASP A 240 -3.27 14.09 -12.34
CA ASP A 240 -2.82 14.58 -13.63
C ASP A 240 -1.31 14.36 -13.81
N ARG A 241 -0.89 14.03 -15.02
CA ARG A 241 0.51 13.76 -15.35
C ARG A 241 1.46 14.89 -14.92
N GLU A 242 1.07 16.13 -15.12
CA GLU A 242 1.86 17.31 -14.73
C GLU A 242 2.13 17.39 -13.23
N ILE A 243 1.17 16.94 -12.41
CA ILE A 243 1.32 16.90 -10.96
C ILE A 243 2.36 15.85 -10.57
N VAL A 244 2.24 14.66 -11.12
CA VAL A 244 3.18 13.55 -10.86
C VAL A 244 4.58 13.91 -11.28
N GLU A 245 4.75 14.50 -12.49
CA GLU A 245 6.04 14.96 -12.99
C GLU A 245 6.65 16.08 -12.14
N SER A 246 5.85 16.97 -11.58
CA SER A 246 6.36 18.01 -10.67
C SER A 246 6.95 17.43 -9.39
N VAL A 247 6.34 16.38 -8.85
CA VAL A 247 6.84 15.64 -7.67
C VAL A 247 8.11 14.88 -8.06
N ARG A 248 8.11 14.17 -9.18
CA ARG A 248 9.28 13.44 -9.69
C ARG A 248 10.47 14.35 -9.85
N SER A 249 10.30 15.46 -10.59
CA SER A 249 11.37 16.44 -10.84
C SER A 249 11.93 17.02 -9.54
N TYR A 250 11.08 17.23 -8.54
CA TYR A 250 11.53 17.69 -7.24
C TYR A 250 12.38 16.60 -6.53
N LEU A 251 11.92 15.35 -6.49
CA LEU A 251 12.67 14.24 -5.88
C LEU A 251 14.01 14.01 -6.61
N GLU A 252 14.04 14.10 -7.94
CA GLU A 252 15.26 14.04 -8.74
C GLU A 252 16.23 15.18 -8.40
N SER A 253 15.71 16.39 -8.18
CA SER A 253 16.54 17.55 -7.83
C SER A 253 17.25 17.43 -6.49
N LEU A 254 16.76 16.57 -5.58
CA LEU A 254 17.40 16.27 -4.31
C LEU A 254 18.67 15.40 -4.49
N GLY A 255 18.77 14.63 -5.57
CA GLY A 255 19.94 13.79 -5.87
C GLY A 255 20.21 12.68 -4.85
N ILE A 256 19.16 12.18 -4.17
CA ILE A 256 19.29 11.22 -3.05
C ILE A 256 19.04 9.80 -3.51
N PHE A 257 17.97 9.57 -4.30
CA PHE A 257 17.45 8.24 -4.57
C PHE A 257 18.05 7.61 -5.83
N ASN A 258 18.41 6.33 -5.73
CA ASN A 258 18.84 5.53 -6.88
C ASN A 258 17.66 5.19 -7.81
N GLU A 259 16.46 4.96 -7.23
CA GLU A 259 15.23 4.68 -7.96
C GLU A 259 14.09 5.57 -7.45
N ILE A 260 13.42 6.28 -8.37
CA ILE A 260 12.17 7.00 -8.11
C ILE A 260 11.07 6.26 -8.87
N LEU A 261 10.32 5.46 -8.14
CA LEU A 261 9.32 4.56 -8.68
C LEU A 261 7.93 5.20 -8.64
N GLU A 262 7.21 5.12 -9.74
CA GLU A 262 5.82 5.57 -9.84
C GLU A 262 4.88 4.37 -9.91
N THR A 263 3.84 4.38 -9.09
CA THR A 263 2.80 3.35 -9.12
C THR A 263 1.41 3.96 -9.00
N ARG A 264 0.42 3.19 -9.48
CA ARG A 264 -1.00 3.50 -9.28
C ARG A 264 -1.49 2.77 -8.02
N ALA A 265 -2.21 3.50 -7.18
CA ALA A 265 -2.97 2.88 -6.10
C ALA A 265 -4.02 1.93 -6.68
N GLY A 266 -4.07 0.70 -6.18
CA GLY A 266 -5.06 -0.30 -6.54
C GLY A 266 -6.48 0.10 -6.15
N GLY A 267 -7.44 -0.72 -6.53
CA GLY A 267 -8.86 -0.42 -6.32
C GLY A 267 -9.25 -0.32 -4.85
N VAL A 268 -8.68 -1.16 -3.98
CA VAL A 268 -8.96 -1.12 -2.53
C VAL A 268 -8.46 0.20 -1.93
N VAL A 269 -7.21 0.58 -2.16
CA VAL A 269 -6.65 1.84 -1.66
C VAL A 269 -7.38 3.03 -2.27
N SER A 270 -7.65 3.01 -3.57
CA SER A 270 -8.42 4.05 -4.28
C SER A 270 -9.84 4.22 -3.74
N SER A 271 -10.51 3.12 -3.34
CA SER A 271 -11.85 3.16 -2.73
C SER A 271 -11.91 3.94 -1.41
N HIS A 272 -10.80 4.00 -0.68
CA HIS A 272 -10.70 4.72 0.59
C HIS A 272 -10.06 6.10 0.46
N CYS A 273 -9.15 6.32 -0.48
CA CYS A 273 -8.44 7.58 -0.64
C CYS A 273 -9.09 8.52 -1.65
N GLY A 274 -9.82 7.98 -2.64
CA GLY A 274 -10.45 8.73 -3.71
C GLY A 274 -9.48 9.20 -4.80
N PRO A 275 -10.03 9.76 -5.91
CA PRO A 275 -9.22 10.29 -6.99
C PRO A 275 -8.38 11.49 -6.55
N GLY A 276 -7.28 11.76 -7.25
CA GLY A 276 -6.41 12.90 -6.97
C GLY A 276 -5.54 12.76 -5.72
N THR A 277 -5.50 11.59 -5.09
CA THR A 277 -4.60 11.31 -3.96
C THR A 277 -3.18 11.04 -4.48
N LEU A 278 -2.17 11.62 -3.81
CA LEU A 278 -0.78 11.29 -4.08
C LEU A 278 0.01 11.18 -2.77
N GLY A 279 0.78 10.11 -2.67
CA GLY A 279 1.70 9.82 -1.58
C GLY A 279 3.15 9.71 -2.03
N VAL A 280 4.06 10.03 -1.10
CA VAL A 280 5.50 9.79 -1.21
C VAL A 280 5.91 8.89 -0.06
N LEU A 281 6.48 7.72 -0.40
CA LEU A 281 6.75 6.66 0.56
C LEU A 281 8.21 6.18 0.42
N PHE A 282 8.88 6.04 1.55
CA PHE A 282 10.31 5.69 1.60
C PHE A 282 10.66 5.01 2.93
N ILE A 283 11.90 4.52 3.04
CA ILE A 283 12.45 3.98 4.30
C ILE A 283 13.43 5.00 4.85
N GLU A 284 13.30 5.37 6.12
CA GLU A 284 14.23 6.22 6.87
C GLU A 284 15.47 5.41 7.31
N LYS A 285 16.63 6.09 7.46
CA LYS A 285 17.88 5.47 7.95
C LYS A 285 17.82 5.04 9.40
#